data_b8fc87e47212a5f7e76bd58774faf3a5
#
_entry.id   b8fc87e47212a5f7e76bd58774faf3a5
#
_cell.length_a   1.000
_cell.length_b   1.000
_cell.length_c   1.000
_cell.angle_alpha   90.00
_cell.angle_beta   90.00
_cell.angle_gamma   90.00
#
_symmetry.space_group_name_H-M   'P 1'
#
loop_
_entity.id
_entity.type
_entity.pdbx_description
1 polymer ?
#
loop_
_entity_poly.entity_id
_entity_poly.type
_entity_poly.pdbx_seq_one_letter_code
_entity_poly.pdbx_strand_id
1 'polypeptide(L)'
;MPTQKSTARLSKKPPLSPEELKQIDAYWRAANYLTACQLYLLDNPLLERPLRESDLKQTIVGHWGTCPGQNFIYTHLDRVIKRDDLDMIYLSGPGHGGNAMVAQDWLDGSYTEVYPNITRDKEGMQKLFKRFSFPGGIPSHVAPETPGSIHEGGELGYSLSHAFGAVADNPDLIAACVVGDGEAETGPLATSWHGNKFMNPITDGAVLPILHLNGFKIANPTIFSRMSHEEVESFFRGCGWEPRFVEGSEPAEMHQKMAATVDWAIREIKRIQEYARTSGDASRPRWPMIVLRTPKGWTGPKEVDGHILEGSWRAHQVPISMGADTEKHLPELEAWLRSYKPEELFNEDGTPVELVASFPPAGTRRMGANPHANG
;
A
#
# COMPACT_ATOMS: atom_id res chain seq x y z
N MET A 1 -37.66 -6.46 3.06
CA MET A 1 -37.31 -7.54 3.98
C MET A 1 -36.52 -6.97 5.15
N PRO A 2 -36.77 -7.36 6.40
CA PRO A 2 -36.15 -6.72 7.56
C PRO A 2 -34.66 -7.05 7.59
N THR A 3 -33.83 -6.03 7.74
CA THR A 3 -32.39 -6.11 7.93
C THR A 3 -32.08 -6.77 9.27
N GLN A 4 -31.67 -8.03 9.23
CA GLN A 4 -31.04 -8.66 10.39
C GLN A 4 -29.72 -7.91 10.68
N LYS A 5 -29.68 -7.20 11.80
CA LYS A 5 -28.43 -6.73 12.41
C LYS A 5 -27.64 -7.98 12.83
N SER A 6 -26.75 -8.44 11.95
CA SER A 6 -25.78 -9.47 12.28
C SER A 6 -24.71 -8.84 13.17
N THR A 7 -24.91 -8.88 14.49
CA THR A 7 -23.83 -8.78 15.45
C THR A 7 -23.07 -10.11 15.41
N ALA A 8 -22.22 -10.28 14.40
CA ALA A 8 -21.28 -11.38 14.39
C ALA A 8 -20.40 -11.21 15.64
N ARG A 9 -20.55 -12.09 16.63
CA ARG A 9 -19.61 -12.24 17.74
C ARG A 9 -18.23 -12.45 17.12
N LEU A 10 -17.36 -11.43 17.23
CA LEU A 10 -15.96 -11.58 16.91
C LEU A 10 -15.42 -12.82 17.63
N SER A 11 -14.78 -13.69 16.91
CA SER A 11 -14.04 -14.82 17.46
C SER A 11 -13.22 -14.32 18.64
N LYS A 12 -13.22 -15.06 19.78
CA LYS A 12 -12.40 -14.72 20.95
C LYS A 12 -10.89 -14.82 20.69
N LYS A 13 -10.49 -15.37 19.52
CA LYS A 13 -9.10 -15.52 19.10
C LYS A 13 -8.74 -14.37 18.18
N PRO A 14 -7.57 -13.70 18.39
CA PRO A 14 -7.10 -12.66 17.49
C PRO A 14 -6.90 -13.21 16.06
N PRO A 15 -7.14 -12.39 15.02
CA PRO A 15 -7.01 -12.81 13.61
C PRO A 15 -5.63 -13.33 13.24
N LEU A 16 -4.58 -12.72 13.80
CA LEU A 16 -3.20 -13.15 13.62
C LEU A 16 -2.67 -13.78 14.92
N SER A 17 -1.98 -14.91 14.78
CA SER A 17 -1.17 -15.46 15.87
C SER A 17 0.01 -14.54 16.18
N PRO A 18 0.70 -14.73 17.32
CA PRO A 18 1.91 -13.95 17.63
C PRO A 18 3.01 -14.11 16.56
N GLU A 19 3.15 -15.30 15.98
CA GLU A 19 4.11 -15.60 14.93
C GLU A 19 3.75 -14.89 13.62
N GLU A 20 2.50 -14.96 13.20
CA GLU A 20 2.01 -14.23 12.03
C GLU A 20 2.14 -12.72 12.21
N LEU A 21 1.82 -12.20 13.40
CA LEU A 21 1.97 -10.79 13.72
C LEU A 21 3.44 -10.35 13.63
N LYS A 22 4.36 -11.16 14.16
CA LYS A 22 5.80 -10.89 14.06
C LYS A 22 6.27 -10.87 12.61
N GLN A 23 5.80 -11.83 11.81
CA GLN A 23 6.21 -11.95 10.41
C GLN A 23 5.69 -10.80 9.55
N ILE A 24 4.39 -10.47 9.67
CA ILE A 24 3.78 -9.38 8.90
C ILE A 24 4.37 -8.01 9.28
N ASP A 25 4.65 -7.78 10.56
CA ASP A 25 5.32 -6.56 11.03
C ASP A 25 6.74 -6.45 10.47
N ALA A 26 7.51 -7.54 10.48
CA ALA A 26 8.85 -7.56 9.93
C ALA A 26 8.85 -7.24 8.42
N TYR A 27 7.93 -7.82 7.66
CA TYR A 27 7.81 -7.56 6.22
C TYR A 27 7.41 -6.10 5.95
N TRP A 28 6.44 -5.56 6.68
CA TRP A 28 6.03 -4.17 6.58
C TRP A 28 7.14 -3.19 6.95
N ARG A 29 7.92 -3.47 8.01
CA ARG A 29 9.10 -2.68 8.38
C ARG A 29 10.18 -2.71 7.29
N ALA A 30 10.42 -3.87 6.67
CA ALA A 30 11.35 -4.00 5.56
C ALA A 30 10.92 -3.17 4.36
N ALA A 31 9.64 -3.20 3.99
CA ALA A 31 9.09 -2.38 2.93
C ALA A 31 9.22 -0.88 3.23
N ASN A 32 8.90 -0.44 4.45
CA ASN A 32 9.05 0.95 4.86
C ASN A 32 10.51 1.40 4.87
N TYR A 33 11.43 0.55 5.34
CA TYR A 33 12.87 0.83 5.29
C TYR A 33 13.36 1.08 3.87
N LEU A 34 13.07 0.16 2.95
CA LEU A 34 13.45 0.30 1.54
C LEU A 34 12.81 1.53 0.91
N THR A 35 11.56 1.81 1.24
CA THR A 35 10.82 2.98 0.75
C THR A 35 11.48 4.29 1.20
N ALA A 36 11.88 4.39 2.47
CA ALA A 36 12.57 5.58 3.00
C ALA A 36 13.98 5.71 2.40
N CYS A 37 14.74 4.61 2.33
CA CYS A 37 16.08 4.62 1.75
C CYS A 37 16.11 5.03 0.28
N GLN A 38 15.11 4.63 -0.51
CA GLN A 38 14.97 5.07 -1.90
C GLN A 38 14.91 6.61 -2.05
N LEU A 39 14.38 7.31 -1.06
CA LEU A 39 14.35 8.78 -1.09
C LEU A 39 15.75 9.39 -0.91
N TYR A 40 16.55 8.84 0.01
CA TYR A 40 17.72 9.52 0.54
C TYR A 40 19.07 8.94 0.11
N LEU A 41 19.20 7.59 0.05
CA LEU A 41 20.50 6.96 0.06
C LEU A 41 21.09 6.72 -1.34
N LEU A 42 22.41 6.90 -1.44
CA LEU A 42 23.28 6.45 -2.53
C LEU A 42 24.16 5.29 -2.11
N ASP A 43 24.56 5.25 -0.84
CA ASP A 43 25.49 4.27 -0.28
C ASP A 43 25.06 3.87 1.15
N ASN A 44 25.75 2.89 1.73
CA ASN A 44 25.50 2.39 3.08
C ASN A 44 24.08 1.85 3.29
N PRO A 45 23.56 0.99 2.38
CA PRO A 45 22.16 0.58 2.35
C PRO A 45 21.69 -0.24 3.55
N LEU A 46 22.63 -0.75 4.39
CA LEU A 46 22.33 -1.50 5.61
C LEU A 46 22.70 -0.74 6.90
N LEU A 47 23.10 0.52 6.78
CA LEU A 47 23.55 1.35 7.91
C LEU A 47 24.65 0.69 8.74
N GLU A 48 25.60 0.00 8.09
CA GLU A 48 26.71 -0.71 8.74
C GLU A 48 27.66 0.23 9.48
N ARG A 49 27.66 1.50 9.12
CA ARG A 49 28.37 2.60 9.76
C ARG A 49 27.43 3.80 9.91
N PRO A 50 27.77 4.78 10.74
CA PRO A 50 27.03 6.04 10.76
C PRO A 50 26.93 6.67 9.38
N LEU A 51 25.79 7.30 9.09
CA LEU A 51 25.57 8.01 7.84
C LEU A 51 26.54 9.18 7.69
N ARG A 52 26.92 9.44 6.46
CA ARG A 52 27.71 10.59 6.03
C ARG A 52 26.96 11.34 4.94
N GLU A 53 27.23 12.61 4.78
CA GLU A 53 26.64 13.41 3.69
C GLU A 53 26.89 12.78 2.30
N SER A 54 28.09 12.18 2.11
CA SER A 54 28.43 11.45 0.87
C SER A 54 27.56 10.22 0.57
N ASP A 55 26.83 9.72 1.56
CA ASP A 55 25.90 8.59 1.40
C ASP A 55 24.54 9.03 0.86
N LEU A 56 24.29 10.34 0.82
CA LEU A 56 23.00 10.90 0.45
C LEU A 56 22.98 11.36 -1.02
N LYS A 57 21.79 11.36 -1.58
CA LYS A 57 21.52 12.01 -2.87
C LYS A 57 21.68 13.51 -2.76
N GLN A 58 22.27 14.14 -3.78
CA GLN A 58 22.35 15.61 -3.85
C GLN A 58 20.97 16.24 -4.08
N THR A 59 20.12 15.57 -4.85
CA THR A 59 18.73 15.99 -5.09
C THR A 59 17.81 14.91 -4.58
N ILE A 60 17.06 15.23 -3.53
CA ILE A 60 16.12 14.30 -2.87
C ILE A 60 14.73 14.63 -3.36
N VAL A 61 14.13 13.70 -4.12
CA VAL A 61 12.79 13.87 -4.73
C VAL A 61 11.98 12.61 -4.52
N GLY A 62 10.75 12.78 -4.08
CA GLY A 62 9.77 11.72 -3.88
C GLY A 62 8.81 12.03 -2.75
N HIS A 63 8.03 11.05 -2.35
CA HIS A 63 6.96 11.23 -1.37
C HIS A 63 7.02 10.13 -0.32
N TRP A 64 6.73 10.51 0.93
CA TRP A 64 6.65 9.59 2.06
C TRP A 64 5.21 9.42 2.57
N GLY A 65 4.45 10.51 2.58
CA GLY A 65 3.19 10.64 3.33
C GLY A 65 2.19 9.51 3.18
N THR A 66 2.04 8.95 1.99
CA THR A 66 1.13 7.84 1.70
C THR A 66 1.80 6.45 1.77
N CYS A 67 3.12 6.39 1.68
CA CYS A 67 3.84 5.13 1.49
C CYS A 67 3.66 4.11 2.61
N PRO A 68 3.73 4.48 3.91
CA PRO A 68 3.57 3.49 4.98
C PRO A 68 2.21 2.81 4.98
N GLY A 69 1.16 3.57 4.65
CA GLY A 69 -0.20 3.01 4.51
C GLY A 69 -0.32 2.13 3.26
N GLN A 70 0.29 2.48 2.14
CA GLN A 70 0.34 1.63 0.95
C GLN A 70 1.10 0.34 1.22
N ASN A 71 2.28 0.41 1.83
CA ASN A 71 3.02 -0.77 2.26
C ASN A 71 2.20 -1.65 3.21
N PHE A 72 1.47 -1.04 4.14
CA PHE A 72 0.61 -1.76 5.07
C PHE A 72 -0.51 -2.52 4.35
N ILE A 73 -1.17 -1.88 3.39
CA ILE A 73 -2.21 -2.50 2.58
C ILE A 73 -1.63 -3.66 1.76
N TYR A 74 -0.56 -3.42 1.02
CA TYR A 74 0.08 -4.42 0.15
C TYR A 74 0.47 -5.66 0.95
N THR A 75 1.12 -5.48 2.10
CA THR A 75 1.51 -6.56 3.01
C THR A 75 0.30 -7.41 3.47
N HIS A 76 -0.84 -6.79 3.79
CA HIS A 76 -2.03 -7.54 4.17
C HIS A 76 -2.71 -8.26 3.01
N LEU A 77 -2.58 -7.73 1.78
CA LEU A 77 -3.04 -8.41 0.57
C LEU A 77 -2.18 -9.64 0.27
N ASP A 78 -0.85 -9.53 0.34
CA ASP A 78 0.06 -10.68 0.18
C ASP A 78 -0.29 -11.83 1.13
N ARG A 79 -0.61 -11.52 2.39
CA ARG A 79 -1.03 -12.51 3.37
C ARG A 79 -2.24 -13.33 2.90
N VAL A 80 -3.28 -12.67 2.39
CA VAL A 80 -4.50 -13.38 1.95
C VAL A 80 -4.32 -14.03 0.59
N ILE A 81 -3.55 -13.44 -0.31
CA ILE A 81 -3.19 -14.06 -1.59
C ILE A 81 -2.51 -15.39 -1.34
N LYS A 82 -1.47 -15.40 -0.49
CA LYS A 82 -0.72 -16.62 -0.16
C LYS A 82 -1.58 -17.67 0.54
N ARG A 83 -2.42 -17.27 1.49
CA ARG A 83 -3.27 -18.18 2.25
C ARG A 83 -4.36 -18.84 1.40
N ASP A 84 -5.00 -18.04 0.54
CA ASP A 84 -6.24 -18.43 -0.17
C ASP A 84 -6.01 -18.68 -1.67
N ASP A 85 -4.75 -18.63 -2.13
CA ASP A 85 -4.33 -18.77 -3.55
C ASP A 85 -5.10 -17.83 -4.50
N LEU A 86 -5.19 -16.54 -4.12
CA LEU A 86 -5.98 -15.58 -4.87
C LEU A 86 -5.25 -15.09 -6.13
N ASP A 87 -6.01 -14.79 -7.17
CA ASP A 87 -5.55 -14.02 -8.31
C ASP A 87 -5.88 -12.55 -8.07
N MET A 88 -4.85 -11.74 -7.83
CA MET A 88 -5.04 -10.35 -7.42
C MET A 88 -4.02 -9.42 -8.06
N ILE A 89 -4.47 -8.25 -8.50
CA ILE A 89 -3.62 -7.14 -8.92
C ILE A 89 -3.79 -5.96 -7.97
N TYR A 90 -2.77 -5.10 -7.93
CA TYR A 90 -2.72 -3.93 -7.06
C TYR A 90 -2.69 -2.64 -7.89
N LEU A 91 -3.60 -1.71 -7.59
CA LEU A 91 -3.60 -0.40 -8.19
C LEU A 91 -3.31 0.66 -7.13
N SER A 92 -2.24 1.43 -7.35
CA SER A 92 -1.83 2.52 -6.48
C SER A 92 -2.40 3.84 -6.98
N GLY A 93 -3.60 4.21 -6.52
CA GLY A 93 -4.21 5.48 -6.87
C GLY A 93 -3.41 6.70 -6.39
N PRO A 94 -2.93 6.75 -5.11
CA PRO A 94 -1.97 7.76 -4.70
C PRO A 94 -0.57 7.46 -5.26
N GLY A 95 -0.45 7.45 -6.57
CA GLY A 95 0.71 6.95 -7.31
C GLY A 95 2.01 7.71 -7.07
N HIS A 96 1.93 8.91 -6.46
CA HIS A 96 3.12 9.62 -5.98
C HIS A 96 3.90 8.84 -4.89
N GLY A 97 3.30 7.82 -4.28
CA GLY A 97 4.00 6.87 -3.41
C GLY A 97 4.63 5.69 -4.15
N GLY A 98 5.16 5.88 -5.36
CA GLY A 98 5.71 4.81 -6.21
C GLY A 98 6.84 4.02 -5.57
N ASN A 99 7.64 4.65 -4.71
CA ASN A 99 8.69 3.98 -3.94
C ASN A 99 8.15 2.88 -3.00
N ALA A 100 6.90 2.95 -2.57
CA ALA A 100 6.30 1.88 -1.79
C ALA A 100 6.10 0.61 -2.65
N MET A 101 5.51 0.74 -3.84
CA MET A 101 5.31 -0.39 -4.74
C MET A 101 6.65 -1.00 -5.18
N VAL A 102 7.61 -0.16 -5.57
CA VAL A 102 8.98 -0.62 -5.92
C VAL A 102 9.65 -1.39 -4.77
N ALA A 103 9.45 -0.96 -3.52
CA ALA A 103 9.98 -1.68 -2.35
C ALA A 103 9.34 -3.07 -2.18
N GLN A 104 8.02 -3.18 -2.38
CA GLN A 104 7.29 -4.45 -2.33
C GLN A 104 7.76 -5.41 -3.43
N ASP A 105 7.84 -4.92 -4.66
CA ASP A 105 8.26 -5.71 -5.83
C ASP A 105 9.73 -6.19 -5.70
N TRP A 106 10.59 -5.38 -5.07
CA TRP A 106 11.95 -5.81 -4.77
C TRP A 106 11.97 -6.89 -3.68
N LEU A 107 11.15 -6.76 -2.63
CA LEU A 107 11.07 -7.73 -1.54
C LEU A 107 10.51 -9.08 -2.00
N ASP A 108 9.53 -9.09 -2.88
CA ASP A 108 8.95 -10.33 -3.40
C ASP A 108 9.74 -10.93 -4.58
N GLY A 109 10.66 -10.15 -5.17
CA GLY A 109 11.54 -10.53 -6.27
C GLY A 109 11.01 -10.25 -7.67
N SER A 110 9.78 -9.79 -7.82
CA SER A 110 9.20 -9.46 -9.12
C SER A 110 9.96 -8.33 -9.81
N TYR A 111 10.48 -7.36 -9.05
CA TYR A 111 11.30 -6.29 -9.59
C TYR A 111 12.57 -6.81 -10.27
N THR A 112 13.27 -7.76 -9.64
CA THR A 112 14.50 -8.36 -10.17
C THR A 112 14.23 -9.24 -11.40
N GLU A 113 13.06 -9.86 -11.49
CA GLU A 113 12.68 -10.64 -12.69
C GLU A 113 12.56 -9.76 -13.94
N VAL A 114 12.01 -8.55 -13.79
CA VAL A 114 11.88 -7.58 -14.90
C VAL A 114 13.19 -6.82 -15.12
N TYR A 115 13.89 -6.47 -14.04
CA TYR A 115 15.11 -5.68 -14.06
C TYR A 115 16.28 -6.44 -13.40
N PRO A 116 16.89 -7.45 -14.08
CA PRO A 116 17.85 -8.37 -13.48
C PRO A 116 19.16 -7.70 -13.02
N ASN A 117 19.42 -6.47 -13.43
CA ASN A 117 20.56 -5.69 -12.97
C ASN A 117 20.36 -5.12 -11.54
N ILE A 118 19.15 -5.20 -11.00
CA ILE A 118 18.79 -4.82 -9.63
C ILE A 118 18.51 -6.10 -8.87
N THR A 119 19.57 -6.70 -8.35
CA THR A 119 19.55 -7.99 -7.64
C THR A 119 18.95 -7.85 -6.24
N ARG A 120 18.52 -8.96 -5.63
CA ARG A 120 18.00 -8.99 -4.25
C ARG A 120 19.13 -9.19 -3.23
N ASP A 121 20.10 -8.28 -3.25
CA ASP A 121 21.26 -8.24 -2.38
C ASP A 121 21.67 -6.79 -2.10
N LYS A 122 22.75 -6.59 -1.38
CA LYS A 122 23.28 -5.27 -1.02
C LYS A 122 23.61 -4.40 -2.24
N GLU A 123 24.17 -4.98 -3.29
CA GLU A 123 24.50 -4.25 -4.52
C GLU A 123 23.23 -3.82 -5.26
N GLY A 124 22.25 -4.73 -5.38
CA GLY A 124 20.96 -4.41 -6.00
C GLY A 124 20.17 -3.40 -5.19
N MET A 125 20.19 -3.50 -3.86
CA MET A 125 19.56 -2.52 -2.96
C MET A 125 20.17 -1.13 -3.16
N GLN A 126 21.50 -1.01 -3.24
CA GLN A 126 22.20 0.24 -3.50
C GLN A 126 21.83 0.81 -4.89
N LYS A 127 21.76 -0.03 -5.92
CA LYS A 127 21.33 0.37 -7.26
C LYS A 127 19.87 0.86 -7.27
N LEU A 128 18.98 0.16 -6.55
CA LEU A 128 17.57 0.55 -6.41
C LEU A 128 17.46 1.96 -5.83
N PHE A 129 18.13 2.22 -4.72
CA PHE A 129 18.11 3.52 -4.07
C PHE A 129 18.67 4.61 -4.97
N LYS A 130 19.84 4.36 -5.57
CA LYS A 130 20.49 5.32 -6.46
C LYS A 130 19.62 5.70 -7.67
N ARG A 131 18.89 4.73 -8.23
CA ARG A 131 18.11 4.93 -9.47
C ARG A 131 16.73 5.53 -9.22
N PHE A 132 16.20 5.43 -8.01
CA PHE A 132 14.87 5.98 -7.71
C PHE A 132 14.86 7.49 -7.87
N SER A 133 13.88 8.01 -8.61
CA SER A 133 13.69 9.44 -8.91
C SER A 133 14.92 10.11 -9.55
N PHE A 134 15.64 9.36 -10.38
CA PHE A 134 16.81 9.85 -11.13
C PHE A 134 16.51 9.80 -12.63
N PRO A 135 16.96 10.76 -13.44
CA PRO A 135 16.73 10.77 -14.88
C PRO A 135 17.19 9.46 -15.56
N GLY A 136 16.30 8.81 -16.28
CA GLY A 136 16.53 7.48 -16.88
C GLY A 136 16.60 6.33 -15.88
N GLY A 137 16.21 6.58 -14.64
CA GLY A 137 16.11 5.59 -13.58
C GLY A 137 14.66 5.14 -13.31
N ILE A 138 14.35 4.94 -12.04
CA ILE A 138 13.03 4.51 -11.58
C ILE A 138 12.13 5.74 -11.43
N PRO A 139 10.92 5.76 -11.98
CA PRO A 139 9.98 6.88 -11.81
C PRO A 139 9.64 7.12 -10.34
N SER A 140 9.49 8.38 -9.94
CA SER A 140 9.06 8.74 -8.57
C SER A 140 7.59 8.41 -8.32
N HIS A 141 6.79 8.31 -9.36
CA HIS A 141 5.38 7.92 -9.34
C HIS A 141 5.25 6.52 -9.94
N VAL A 142 4.22 5.81 -9.51
CA VAL A 142 3.87 4.52 -10.12
C VAL A 142 3.60 4.74 -11.62
N ALA A 143 4.18 3.87 -12.43
CA ALA A 143 4.05 3.91 -13.89
C ALA A 143 3.97 2.48 -14.45
N PRO A 144 3.59 2.27 -15.70
CA PRO A 144 3.55 0.92 -16.31
C PRO A 144 4.89 0.17 -16.28
N GLU A 145 6.02 0.88 -16.17
CA GLU A 145 7.35 0.31 -15.99
C GLU A 145 7.57 -0.29 -14.57
N THR A 146 6.71 0.04 -13.60
CA THR A 146 6.73 -0.60 -12.28
C THR A 146 6.05 -1.97 -12.41
N PRO A 147 6.73 -3.08 -12.07
CA PRO A 147 6.14 -4.41 -12.17
C PRO A 147 4.76 -4.47 -11.48
N GLY A 148 3.80 -5.11 -12.11
CA GLY A 148 2.44 -5.23 -11.59
C GLY A 148 1.55 -3.98 -11.68
N SER A 149 2.04 -2.85 -12.20
CA SER A 149 1.23 -1.66 -12.38
C SER A 149 0.60 -1.57 -13.76
N ILE A 150 -0.73 -1.52 -13.81
CA ILE A 150 -1.50 -1.16 -15.01
C ILE A 150 -1.91 0.32 -15.01
N HIS A 151 -1.43 1.08 -14.01
CA HIS A 151 -1.89 2.44 -13.74
C HIS A 151 -0.73 3.42 -13.79
N GLU A 152 -0.93 4.56 -14.45
CA GLU A 152 -0.05 5.71 -14.42
C GLU A 152 -0.47 6.61 -13.24
N GLY A 153 0.33 6.63 -12.18
CA GLY A 153 -0.02 7.25 -10.90
C GLY A 153 0.24 8.75 -10.82
N GLY A 154 0.78 9.37 -11.88
CA GLY A 154 0.94 10.82 -11.96
C GLY A 154 -0.38 11.55 -12.21
N GLU A 155 -1.33 10.89 -12.87
CA GLU A 155 -2.66 11.41 -13.13
C GLU A 155 -3.68 10.88 -12.12
N LEU A 156 -4.13 11.72 -11.20
CA LEU A 156 -5.09 11.32 -10.17
C LEU A 156 -6.52 11.22 -10.72
N GLY A 157 -7.26 10.22 -10.22
CA GLY A 157 -8.69 10.09 -10.44
C GLY A 157 -9.12 8.92 -11.30
N TYR A 158 -8.21 8.17 -11.88
CA TYR A 158 -8.51 7.09 -12.83
C TYR A 158 -8.33 5.68 -12.27
N SER A 159 -7.69 5.54 -11.12
CA SER A 159 -7.33 4.23 -10.54
C SER A 159 -8.52 3.29 -10.40
N LEU A 160 -9.63 3.78 -9.87
CA LEU A 160 -10.83 2.96 -9.65
C LEU A 160 -11.50 2.54 -10.96
N SER A 161 -11.49 3.41 -11.99
CA SER A 161 -11.99 3.07 -13.32
C SER A 161 -11.11 2.02 -13.99
N HIS A 162 -9.79 2.12 -13.86
CA HIS A 162 -8.86 1.10 -14.35
C HIS A 162 -9.09 -0.24 -13.66
N ALA A 163 -9.34 -0.24 -12.33
CA ALA A 163 -9.66 -1.45 -11.59
C ALA A 163 -10.93 -2.14 -12.13
N PHE A 164 -12.00 -1.39 -12.43
CA PHE A 164 -13.20 -1.95 -13.04
C PHE A 164 -12.93 -2.51 -14.43
N GLY A 165 -12.13 -1.80 -15.24
CA GLY A 165 -11.74 -2.29 -16.57
C GLY A 165 -10.96 -3.59 -16.51
N ALA A 166 -10.04 -3.73 -15.57
CA ALA A 166 -9.19 -4.92 -15.42
C ALA A 166 -9.98 -6.18 -15.06
N VAL A 167 -11.04 -6.05 -14.26
CA VAL A 167 -11.84 -7.21 -13.80
C VAL A 167 -13.03 -7.52 -14.69
N ALA A 168 -13.33 -6.68 -15.68
CA ALA A 168 -14.38 -6.96 -16.65
C ALA A 168 -14.03 -8.24 -17.44
N ASP A 169 -14.95 -9.20 -17.51
CA ASP A 169 -14.77 -10.51 -18.16
C ASP A 169 -13.63 -11.39 -17.56
N ASN A 170 -13.12 -11.04 -16.36
CA ASN A 170 -12.10 -11.82 -15.63
C ASN A 170 -12.67 -12.31 -14.29
N PRO A 171 -13.49 -13.37 -14.29
CA PRO A 171 -14.32 -13.74 -13.15
C PRO A 171 -13.55 -14.08 -11.87
N ASP A 172 -12.30 -14.51 -11.98
CA ASP A 172 -11.50 -14.94 -10.83
C ASP A 172 -10.53 -13.86 -10.33
N LEU A 173 -10.39 -12.77 -11.09
CA LEU A 173 -9.48 -11.68 -10.76
C LEU A 173 -10.09 -10.75 -9.70
N ILE A 174 -9.28 -10.37 -8.71
CA ILE A 174 -9.58 -9.29 -7.76
C ILE A 174 -8.63 -8.12 -8.03
N ALA A 175 -9.17 -6.94 -8.31
CA ALA A 175 -8.39 -5.72 -8.37
C ALA A 175 -8.49 -4.98 -7.03
N ALA A 176 -7.43 -5.01 -6.24
CA ALA A 176 -7.30 -4.21 -5.03
C ALA A 176 -6.87 -2.79 -5.42
N CYS A 177 -7.76 -1.83 -5.27
CA CYS A 177 -7.54 -0.45 -5.69
C CYS A 177 -7.40 0.45 -4.45
N VAL A 178 -6.19 0.91 -4.19
CA VAL A 178 -5.97 1.96 -3.18
C VAL A 178 -6.36 3.30 -3.77
N VAL A 179 -7.26 3.99 -3.11
CA VAL A 179 -7.68 5.35 -3.46
C VAL A 179 -7.18 6.30 -2.38
N GLY A 180 -6.37 7.28 -2.76
CA GLY A 180 -5.97 8.35 -1.85
C GLY A 180 -7.14 9.29 -1.55
N ASP A 181 -7.21 9.78 -0.32
CA ASP A 181 -8.30 10.69 0.08
C ASP A 181 -8.28 12.03 -0.70
N GLY A 182 -7.11 12.51 -1.12
CA GLY A 182 -7.00 13.64 -2.05
C GLY A 182 -7.40 13.29 -3.48
N GLU A 183 -7.08 12.10 -3.95
CA GLU A 183 -7.50 11.58 -5.25
C GLU A 183 -9.03 11.42 -5.30
N ALA A 184 -9.64 10.99 -4.19
CA ALA A 184 -11.08 10.77 -4.08
C ALA A 184 -11.92 12.04 -4.32
N GLU A 185 -11.31 13.23 -4.24
CA GLU A 185 -11.95 14.52 -4.52
C GLU A 185 -11.96 14.89 -6.01
N THR A 186 -11.18 14.20 -6.84
CA THR A 186 -11.15 14.47 -8.29
C THR A 186 -12.47 14.08 -8.94
N GLY A 187 -12.89 14.84 -9.98
CA GLY A 187 -14.14 14.57 -10.69
C GLY A 187 -14.23 13.14 -11.23
N PRO A 188 -13.21 12.63 -11.93
CA PRO A 188 -13.23 11.26 -12.44
C PRO A 188 -13.40 10.22 -11.34
N LEU A 189 -12.68 10.33 -10.22
CA LEU A 189 -12.80 9.34 -9.16
C LEU A 189 -14.11 9.44 -8.39
N ALA A 190 -14.59 10.66 -8.13
CA ALA A 190 -15.87 10.89 -7.47
C ALA A 190 -17.05 10.21 -8.21
N THR A 191 -16.99 10.16 -9.54
CA THR A 191 -17.96 9.44 -10.36
C THR A 191 -17.69 7.93 -10.44
N SER A 192 -16.44 7.51 -10.33
CA SER A 192 -16.04 6.09 -10.43
C SER A 192 -16.55 5.23 -9.28
N TRP A 193 -16.91 5.81 -8.13
CA TRP A 193 -17.55 5.08 -7.03
C TRP A 193 -18.83 4.34 -7.46
N HIS A 194 -19.46 4.77 -8.56
CA HIS A 194 -20.67 4.14 -9.12
C HIS A 194 -20.36 2.99 -10.09
N GLY A 195 -19.09 2.72 -10.41
CA GLY A 195 -18.67 1.65 -11.33
C GLY A 195 -19.19 0.27 -10.95
N ASN A 196 -19.36 0.01 -9.66
CA ASN A 196 -19.94 -1.24 -9.15
C ASN A 196 -21.38 -1.54 -9.67
N LYS A 197 -22.05 -0.52 -10.24
CA LYS A 197 -23.38 -0.70 -10.84
C LYS A 197 -23.35 -1.44 -12.18
N PHE A 198 -22.18 -1.49 -12.82
CA PHE A 198 -21.98 -2.12 -14.11
C PHE A 198 -21.37 -3.53 -13.98
N MET A 199 -20.92 -3.91 -12.78
CA MET A 199 -20.31 -5.21 -12.53
C MET A 199 -21.35 -6.33 -12.48
N ASN A 200 -21.08 -7.39 -13.22
CA ASN A 200 -21.87 -8.64 -13.20
C ASN A 200 -21.15 -9.68 -12.34
N PRO A 201 -21.64 -10.05 -11.16
CA PRO A 201 -20.95 -10.99 -10.27
C PRO A 201 -20.86 -12.42 -10.82
N ILE A 202 -21.52 -12.71 -11.93
CA ILE A 202 -21.44 -14.02 -12.61
C ILE A 202 -20.20 -14.08 -13.50
N THR A 203 -19.97 -13.06 -14.33
CA THR A 203 -18.98 -13.07 -15.41
C THR A 203 -17.73 -12.25 -15.10
N ASP A 204 -17.84 -11.28 -14.19
CA ASP A 204 -16.75 -10.36 -13.88
C ASP A 204 -16.03 -10.75 -12.58
N GLY A 205 -14.83 -10.26 -12.43
CA GLY A 205 -14.08 -10.35 -11.19
C GLY A 205 -14.64 -9.41 -10.12
N ALA A 206 -13.80 -9.00 -9.20
CA ALA A 206 -14.21 -8.07 -8.14
C ALA A 206 -13.21 -6.93 -7.97
N VAL A 207 -13.72 -5.73 -7.70
CA VAL A 207 -12.91 -4.61 -7.25
C VAL A 207 -13.03 -4.49 -5.73
N LEU A 208 -11.89 -4.44 -5.03
CA LEU A 208 -11.81 -4.12 -3.61
C LEU A 208 -11.22 -2.72 -3.44
N PRO A 209 -12.05 -1.68 -3.32
CA PRO A 209 -11.55 -0.34 -3.04
C PRO A 209 -11.06 -0.24 -1.59
N ILE A 210 -9.91 0.41 -1.41
CA ILE A 210 -9.33 0.71 -0.10
C ILE A 210 -9.07 2.21 -0.07
N LEU A 211 -9.94 2.98 0.58
CA LEU A 211 -9.72 4.40 0.79
C LEU A 211 -8.63 4.58 1.85
N HIS A 212 -7.47 5.10 1.44
CA HIS A 212 -6.41 5.48 2.37
C HIS A 212 -6.64 6.93 2.82
N LEU A 213 -7.31 7.06 3.96
CA LEU A 213 -7.71 8.34 4.55
C LEU A 213 -6.65 8.79 5.56
N ASN A 214 -5.61 9.47 5.07
CA ASN A 214 -4.55 10.03 5.91
C ASN A 214 -4.79 11.50 6.31
N GLY A 215 -5.84 12.12 5.79
CA GLY A 215 -6.35 13.41 6.22
C GLY A 215 -5.89 14.61 5.39
N PHE A 216 -4.83 14.48 4.60
CA PHE A 216 -4.25 15.60 3.87
C PHE A 216 -3.92 15.26 2.42
N LYS A 217 -4.27 16.13 1.49
CA LYS A 217 -3.61 16.24 0.19
C LYS A 217 -2.30 17.02 0.34
N ILE A 218 -1.80 17.71 -0.66
CA ILE A 218 -0.45 18.34 -0.59
C ILE A 218 -0.27 19.19 0.67
N ALA A 219 -1.10 20.22 0.87
CA ALA A 219 -0.99 21.13 1.99
C ALA A 219 -2.31 21.38 2.73
N ASN A 220 -3.40 20.78 2.27
CA ASN A 220 -4.74 21.03 2.79
C ASN A 220 -5.42 19.74 3.28
N PRO A 221 -6.28 19.82 4.30
CA PRO A 221 -7.15 18.73 4.68
C PRO A 221 -8.04 18.31 3.52
N THR A 222 -8.35 17.02 3.44
CA THR A 222 -9.26 16.47 2.44
C THR A 222 -10.71 16.62 2.86
N ILE A 223 -11.65 16.48 1.91
CA ILE A 223 -13.08 16.52 2.19
C ILE A 223 -13.44 15.39 3.16
N PHE A 224 -12.99 14.15 2.89
CA PHE A 224 -13.29 13.01 3.75
C PHE A 224 -12.71 13.13 5.15
N SER A 225 -11.59 13.87 5.35
CA SER A 225 -11.05 14.13 6.69
C SER A 225 -11.90 15.10 7.52
N ARG A 226 -12.79 15.87 6.86
CA ARG A 226 -13.71 16.81 7.49
C ARG A 226 -15.07 16.19 7.79
N MET A 227 -15.33 14.99 7.28
CA MET A 227 -16.58 14.25 7.49
C MET A 227 -16.48 13.40 8.76
N SER A 228 -17.59 13.30 9.45
CA SER A 228 -17.74 12.32 10.55
C SER A 228 -17.69 10.89 10.00
N HIS A 229 -17.47 9.93 10.89
CA HIS A 229 -17.50 8.51 10.54
C HIS A 229 -18.84 8.12 9.87
N GLU A 230 -19.96 8.57 10.43
CA GLU A 230 -21.32 8.31 9.92
C GLU A 230 -21.56 8.90 8.53
N GLU A 231 -21.02 10.10 8.26
CA GLU A 231 -21.12 10.73 6.93
C GLU A 231 -20.33 9.93 5.89
N VAL A 232 -19.11 9.53 6.19
CA VAL A 232 -18.29 8.69 5.29
C VAL A 232 -18.97 7.35 5.04
N GLU A 233 -19.48 6.69 6.07
CA GLU A 233 -20.21 5.42 5.94
C GLU A 233 -21.45 5.59 5.07
N SER A 234 -22.25 6.63 5.32
CA SER A 234 -23.48 6.93 4.57
C SER A 234 -23.20 7.23 3.10
N PHE A 235 -22.13 7.98 2.82
CA PHE A 235 -21.70 8.29 1.46
C PHE A 235 -21.39 7.00 0.67
N PHE A 236 -20.53 6.13 1.20
CA PHE A 236 -20.16 4.91 0.49
C PHE A 236 -21.30 3.91 0.41
N ARG A 237 -22.15 3.82 1.42
CA ARG A 237 -23.38 3.02 1.36
C ARG A 237 -24.32 3.53 0.27
N GLY A 238 -24.45 4.84 0.07
CA GLY A 238 -25.21 5.45 -1.02
C GLY A 238 -24.63 5.10 -2.39
N CYS A 239 -23.32 5.00 -2.51
CA CYS A 239 -22.65 4.54 -3.73
C CYS A 239 -22.78 3.04 -3.99
N GLY A 240 -23.26 2.24 -3.02
CA GLY A 240 -23.47 0.78 -3.17
C GLY A 240 -22.33 -0.06 -2.61
N TRP A 241 -21.53 0.51 -1.73
CA TRP A 241 -20.46 -0.19 -1.00
C TRP A 241 -20.89 -0.55 0.43
N GLU A 242 -20.23 -1.53 1.01
CA GLU A 242 -20.27 -1.83 2.45
C GLU A 242 -18.92 -1.50 3.06
N PRO A 243 -18.73 -0.29 3.61
CA PRO A 243 -17.44 0.13 4.15
C PRO A 243 -17.19 -0.50 5.53
N ARG A 244 -15.94 -0.92 5.77
CA ARG A 244 -15.41 -1.19 7.10
C ARG A 244 -14.18 -0.33 7.36
N PHE A 245 -14.08 0.13 8.60
CA PHE A 245 -13.04 1.04 9.02
C PHE A 245 -11.93 0.30 9.77
N VAL A 246 -10.69 0.66 9.44
CA VAL A 246 -9.47 0.28 10.15
C VAL A 246 -8.78 1.57 10.54
N GLU A 247 -8.78 1.90 11.83
CA GLU A 247 -8.35 3.21 12.31
C GLU A 247 -7.39 3.08 13.49
N GLY A 248 -6.32 3.89 13.46
CA GLY A 248 -5.33 3.96 14.52
C GLY A 248 -3.91 4.23 14.03
N SER A 249 -2.94 4.06 14.93
CA SER A 249 -1.52 4.27 14.67
C SER A 249 -0.61 3.23 15.32
N GLU A 250 -1.13 2.43 16.27
CA GLU A 250 -0.33 1.39 16.93
C GLU A 250 -0.19 0.16 16.03
N PRO A 251 1.02 -0.19 15.55
CA PRO A 251 1.22 -1.22 14.53
C PRO A 251 0.58 -2.56 14.86
N ALA A 252 0.83 -3.11 16.04
CA ALA A 252 0.31 -4.42 16.41
C ALA A 252 -1.23 -4.49 16.43
N GLU A 253 -1.89 -3.44 16.92
CA GLU A 253 -3.34 -3.33 16.92
C GLU A 253 -3.88 -3.18 15.49
N MET A 254 -3.21 -2.34 14.68
CA MET A 254 -3.59 -2.08 13.30
C MET A 254 -3.46 -3.34 12.44
N HIS A 255 -2.41 -4.14 12.60
CA HIS A 255 -2.27 -5.42 11.93
C HIS A 255 -3.43 -6.37 12.25
N GLN A 256 -3.84 -6.47 13.51
CA GLN A 256 -4.99 -7.31 13.89
C GLN A 256 -6.30 -6.81 13.26
N LYS A 257 -6.56 -5.50 13.31
CA LYS A 257 -7.75 -4.90 12.72
C LYS A 257 -7.79 -5.10 11.20
N MET A 258 -6.66 -4.85 10.54
CA MET A 258 -6.58 -4.98 9.08
C MET A 258 -6.72 -6.43 8.64
N ALA A 259 -6.08 -7.37 9.33
CA ALA A 259 -6.23 -8.80 9.03
C ALA A 259 -7.69 -9.24 9.12
N ALA A 260 -8.40 -8.88 10.20
CA ALA A 260 -9.83 -9.18 10.35
C ALA A 260 -10.68 -8.58 9.23
N THR A 261 -10.34 -7.37 8.81
CA THR A 261 -11.14 -6.62 7.82
C THR A 261 -10.89 -7.12 6.40
N VAL A 262 -9.64 -7.39 6.04
CA VAL A 262 -9.32 -8.01 4.72
C VAL A 262 -9.91 -9.41 4.64
N ASP A 263 -9.81 -10.22 5.68
CA ASP A 263 -10.44 -11.55 5.74
C ASP A 263 -11.95 -11.48 5.53
N TRP A 264 -12.59 -10.49 6.12
CA TRP A 264 -14.01 -10.26 5.89
C TRP A 264 -14.28 -9.85 4.44
N ALA A 265 -13.52 -8.92 3.88
CA ALA A 265 -13.73 -8.44 2.52
C ALA A 265 -13.62 -9.57 1.49
N ILE A 266 -12.59 -10.42 1.61
CA ILE A 266 -12.40 -11.57 0.71
C ILE A 266 -13.55 -12.58 0.88
N ARG A 267 -13.99 -12.88 2.10
CA ARG A 267 -15.15 -13.77 2.30
C ARG A 267 -16.43 -13.21 1.67
N GLU A 268 -16.67 -11.90 1.78
CA GLU A 268 -17.85 -11.26 1.18
C GLU A 268 -17.80 -11.28 -0.34
N ILE A 269 -16.63 -11.01 -0.95
CA ILE A 269 -16.43 -11.13 -2.40
C ILE A 269 -16.75 -12.54 -2.85
N LYS A 270 -16.13 -13.55 -2.24
CA LYS A 270 -16.38 -14.97 -2.58
C LYS A 270 -17.85 -15.36 -2.40
N ARG A 271 -18.49 -14.95 -1.31
CA ARG A 271 -19.91 -15.20 -1.05
C ARG A 271 -20.82 -14.59 -2.12
N ILE A 272 -20.56 -13.36 -2.54
CA ILE A 272 -21.32 -12.67 -3.58
C ILE A 272 -21.20 -13.41 -4.91
N GLN A 273 -19.98 -13.75 -5.32
CA GLN A 273 -19.71 -14.42 -6.58
C GLN A 273 -20.28 -15.85 -6.60
N GLU A 274 -20.09 -16.62 -5.54
CA GLU A 274 -20.63 -17.98 -5.40
C GLU A 274 -22.15 -17.97 -5.47
N TYR A 275 -22.82 -17.08 -4.72
CA TYR A 275 -24.28 -16.95 -4.79
C TYR A 275 -24.75 -16.63 -6.21
N ALA A 276 -24.16 -15.62 -6.85
CA ALA A 276 -24.59 -15.22 -8.19
C ALA A 276 -24.37 -16.34 -9.23
N ARG A 277 -23.23 -17.01 -9.20
CA ARG A 277 -22.87 -18.07 -10.14
C ARG A 277 -23.69 -19.33 -9.95
N THR A 278 -24.06 -19.68 -8.72
CA THR A 278 -24.87 -20.89 -8.43
C THR A 278 -26.36 -20.68 -8.63
N SER A 279 -26.88 -19.49 -8.32
CA SER A 279 -28.31 -19.17 -8.46
C SER A 279 -28.69 -18.63 -9.84
N GLY A 280 -27.72 -18.09 -10.60
CA GLY A 280 -27.97 -17.32 -11.82
C GLY A 280 -28.51 -15.92 -11.55
N ASP A 281 -28.51 -15.45 -10.27
CA ASP A 281 -29.02 -14.15 -9.87
C ASP A 281 -27.89 -13.10 -9.92
N ALA A 282 -27.90 -12.28 -10.97
CA ALA A 282 -26.98 -11.15 -11.15
C ALA A 282 -27.46 -9.85 -10.49
N SER A 283 -28.37 -9.92 -9.53
CA SER A 283 -28.82 -8.75 -8.78
C SER A 283 -27.63 -8.00 -8.18
N ARG A 284 -27.67 -6.67 -8.27
CA ARG A 284 -26.56 -5.84 -7.80
C ARG A 284 -26.29 -6.05 -6.30
N PRO A 285 -25.16 -6.64 -5.93
CA PRO A 285 -24.79 -6.77 -4.52
C PRO A 285 -24.25 -5.46 -3.98
N ARG A 286 -24.17 -5.37 -2.66
CA ARG A 286 -23.34 -4.37 -1.99
C ARG A 286 -21.96 -4.97 -1.78
N TRP A 287 -20.98 -4.46 -2.54
CA TRP A 287 -19.61 -4.97 -2.47
C TRP A 287 -18.86 -4.43 -1.24
N PRO A 288 -17.94 -5.20 -0.66
CA PRO A 288 -17.12 -4.71 0.44
C PRO A 288 -16.14 -3.63 -0.01
N MET A 289 -15.83 -2.71 0.89
CA MET A 289 -14.70 -1.79 0.78
C MET A 289 -14.07 -1.54 2.14
N ILE A 290 -12.84 -1.03 2.16
CA ILE A 290 -12.10 -0.72 3.37
C ILE A 290 -11.82 0.79 3.43
N VAL A 291 -11.99 1.39 4.60
CA VAL A 291 -11.51 2.75 4.90
C VAL A 291 -10.37 2.60 5.89
N LEU A 292 -9.14 2.79 5.42
CA LEU A 292 -7.94 2.78 6.25
C LEU A 292 -7.61 4.19 6.68
N ARG A 293 -7.73 4.49 7.96
CA ARG A 293 -7.41 5.79 8.54
C ARG A 293 -6.15 5.69 9.41
N THR A 294 -5.05 6.27 8.92
CA THR A 294 -3.76 6.32 9.60
C THR A 294 -3.20 7.75 9.58
N PRO A 295 -2.25 8.11 10.44
CA PRO A 295 -1.54 9.35 10.30
C PRO A 295 -0.83 9.44 8.94
N LYS A 296 -0.85 10.61 8.31
CA LYS A 296 -0.03 10.86 7.13
C LYS A 296 1.45 10.75 7.50
N GLY A 297 2.22 10.00 6.71
CA GLY A 297 3.63 9.76 7.03
C GLY A 297 3.86 8.84 8.24
N TRP A 298 2.90 7.98 8.55
CA TRP A 298 2.95 6.99 9.63
C TRP A 298 4.30 6.27 9.69
N THR A 299 4.83 6.06 10.90
CA THR A 299 6.19 5.53 11.16
C THR A 299 7.36 6.42 10.72
N GLY A 300 7.08 7.60 10.20
CA GLY A 300 8.10 8.61 9.93
C GLY A 300 8.51 9.38 11.19
N PRO A 301 9.39 10.39 11.04
CA PRO A 301 9.71 11.30 12.11
C PRO A 301 8.47 11.98 12.66
N LYS A 302 8.34 12.04 13.97
CA LYS A 302 7.18 12.68 14.63
C LYS A 302 7.24 14.21 14.52
N GLU A 303 8.44 14.75 14.62
CA GLU A 303 8.73 16.17 14.60
C GLU A 303 10.09 16.42 13.93
N VAL A 304 10.23 17.51 13.19
CA VAL A 304 11.48 18.01 12.61
C VAL A 304 11.47 19.52 12.77
N ASP A 305 12.57 20.10 13.27
CA ASP A 305 12.73 21.55 13.49
C ASP A 305 11.61 22.21 14.33
N GLY A 306 11.09 21.49 15.34
CA GLY A 306 10.00 21.99 16.18
C GLY A 306 8.63 21.97 15.49
N HIS A 307 8.50 21.30 14.35
CA HIS A 307 7.26 21.18 13.63
C HIS A 307 6.77 19.73 13.62
N ILE A 308 5.50 19.52 13.98
CA ILE A 308 4.84 18.21 13.85
C ILE A 308 4.86 17.80 12.39
N LEU A 309 5.37 16.59 12.13
CA LEU A 309 5.48 16.02 10.79
C LEU A 309 4.50 14.88 10.59
N GLU A 310 4.63 13.76 11.32
CA GLU A 310 3.66 12.67 11.23
C GLU A 310 2.25 13.15 11.59
N GLY A 311 1.27 12.80 10.78
CA GLY A 311 -0.11 13.23 10.95
C GLY A 311 -0.38 14.66 10.48
N SER A 312 0.56 15.30 9.82
CA SER A 312 0.40 16.62 9.24
C SER A 312 0.68 16.63 7.73
N TRP A 313 0.30 17.70 7.08
CA TRP A 313 0.59 17.93 5.66
C TRP A 313 2.09 17.94 5.32
N ARG A 314 2.95 18.27 6.29
CA ARG A 314 4.41 18.31 6.13
C ARG A 314 5.03 16.97 5.79
N ALA A 315 4.37 15.86 6.12
CA ALA A 315 4.82 14.52 5.74
C ALA A 315 4.55 14.17 4.27
N HIS A 316 3.95 15.07 3.47
CA HIS A 316 3.54 14.74 2.10
C HIS A 316 4.68 14.30 1.20
N GLN A 317 5.74 15.10 1.16
CA GLN A 317 6.93 14.84 0.34
C GLN A 317 8.06 14.21 1.18
N VAL A 318 9.23 14.76 1.07
CA VAL A 318 10.42 14.31 1.79
C VAL A 318 10.35 14.80 3.26
N PRO A 319 10.32 13.88 4.25
CA PRO A 319 10.12 14.26 5.65
C PRO A 319 11.23 15.15 6.23
N ILE A 320 12.49 14.85 5.93
CA ILE A 320 13.65 15.56 6.46
C ILE A 320 14.37 16.22 5.30
N SER A 321 14.42 17.55 5.27
CA SER A 321 15.14 18.30 4.25
C SER A 321 16.64 18.18 4.46
N MET A 322 17.39 17.96 3.38
CA MET A 322 18.84 18.04 3.35
C MET A 322 19.27 19.31 2.60
N GLY A 323 20.53 19.67 2.64
CA GLY A 323 21.08 20.89 2.05
C GLY A 323 21.81 21.72 3.10
N ALA A 324 21.40 22.95 3.35
CA ALA A 324 22.06 23.82 4.34
C ALA A 324 22.08 23.26 5.77
N ASP A 325 21.06 22.46 6.12
CA ASP A 325 20.87 21.86 7.45
C ASP A 325 21.29 20.38 7.53
N THR A 326 22.03 19.87 6.54
CA THR A 326 22.42 18.45 6.47
C THR A 326 23.14 17.97 7.72
N GLU A 327 24.07 18.77 8.26
CA GLU A 327 24.81 18.40 9.47
C GLU A 327 23.88 18.15 10.67
N LYS A 328 22.85 18.97 10.82
CA LYS A 328 21.83 18.84 11.86
C LYS A 328 20.89 17.66 11.60
N HIS A 329 20.42 17.50 10.36
CA HIS A 329 19.37 16.55 10.00
C HIS A 329 19.88 15.12 9.76
N LEU A 330 21.19 14.95 9.50
CA LEU A 330 21.76 13.63 9.24
C LEU A 330 21.57 12.63 10.40
N PRO A 331 21.81 13.02 11.68
CA PRO A 331 21.50 12.14 12.81
C PRO A 331 20.00 11.80 12.96
N GLU A 332 19.12 12.74 12.62
CA GLU A 332 17.68 12.52 12.68
C GLU A 332 17.24 11.52 11.60
N LEU A 333 17.77 11.65 10.38
CA LEU A 333 17.54 10.68 9.31
C LEU A 333 18.06 9.30 9.70
N GLU A 334 19.29 9.20 10.21
CA GLU A 334 19.86 7.93 10.64
C GLU A 334 19.01 7.29 11.75
N ALA A 335 18.60 8.05 12.74
CA ALA A 335 17.76 7.57 13.83
C ALA A 335 16.40 7.04 13.31
N TRP A 336 15.79 7.75 12.36
CA TRP A 336 14.55 7.28 11.73
C TRP A 336 14.76 5.99 10.96
N LEU A 337 15.76 5.89 10.07
CA LEU A 337 16.04 4.68 9.31
C LEU A 337 16.36 3.49 10.23
N ARG A 338 17.15 3.71 11.30
CA ARG A 338 17.45 2.66 12.30
C ARG A 338 16.23 2.23 13.11
N SER A 339 15.19 3.05 13.21
CA SER A 339 13.96 2.68 13.92
C SER A 339 13.24 1.49 13.29
N TYR A 340 13.49 1.21 12.01
CA TYR A 340 13.00 0.01 11.31
C TYR A 340 13.79 -1.25 11.63
N LYS A 341 14.98 -1.11 12.26
CA LYS A 341 15.89 -2.21 12.64
C LYS A 341 16.29 -3.07 11.45
N PRO A 342 16.97 -2.49 10.44
CA PRO A 342 17.36 -3.22 9.23
C PRO A 342 18.19 -4.47 9.52
N GLU A 343 18.94 -4.51 10.63
CA GLU A 343 19.72 -5.66 11.10
C GLU A 343 18.85 -6.88 11.48
N GLU A 344 17.57 -6.69 11.76
CA GLU A 344 16.60 -7.77 12.00
C GLU A 344 15.93 -8.26 10.69
N LEU A 345 16.07 -7.51 9.59
CA LEU A 345 15.29 -7.66 8.36
C LEU A 345 16.13 -8.15 7.18
N PHE A 346 17.41 -7.83 7.18
CA PHE A 346 18.35 -8.15 6.11
C PHE A 346 19.60 -8.82 6.66
N ASN A 347 20.13 -9.78 5.90
CA ASN A 347 21.42 -10.40 6.15
C ASN A 347 22.57 -9.42 5.82
N GLU A 348 23.81 -9.73 6.20
CA GLU A 348 24.99 -8.91 5.92
C GLU A 348 25.24 -8.68 4.42
N ASP A 349 24.82 -9.62 3.58
CA ASP A 349 24.87 -9.51 2.11
C ASP A 349 23.69 -8.72 1.50
N GLY A 350 22.77 -8.22 2.34
CA GLY A 350 21.60 -7.44 1.92
C GLY A 350 20.41 -8.28 1.47
N THR A 351 20.52 -9.60 1.44
CA THR A 351 19.35 -10.44 1.16
C THR A 351 18.35 -10.36 2.32
N PRO A 352 17.03 -10.38 2.06
CA PRO A 352 16.05 -10.45 3.13
C PRO A 352 16.26 -11.72 4.00
N VAL A 353 16.14 -11.57 5.33
CA VAL A 353 16.15 -12.74 6.23
C VAL A 353 14.96 -13.66 5.95
N GLU A 354 15.04 -14.94 6.31
CA GLU A 354 14.00 -15.93 6.04
C GLU A 354 12.60 -15.49 6.52
N LEU A 355 12.51 -14.79 7.66
CA LEU A 355 11.25 -14.25 8.20
C LEU A 355 10.56 -13.29 7.21
N VAL A 356 11.34 -12.51 6.46
CA VAL A 356 10.87 -11.56 5.45
C VAL A 356 10.72 -12.26 4.10
N ALA A 357 11.74 -13.00 3.67
CA ALA A 357 11.79 -13.64 2.35
C ALA A 357 10.67 -14.67 2.13
N SER A 358 10.26 -15.37 3.19
CA SER A 358 9.19 -16.38 3.12
C SER A 358 7.78 -15.79 3.22
N PHE A 359 7.63 -14.47 3.43
CA PHE A 359 6.31 -13.87 3.65
C PHE A 359 5.45 -13.76 2.38
N PRO A 360 5.95 -13.19 1.24
CA PRO A 360 5.10 -12.94 0.07
C PRO A 360 4.59 -14.23 -0.57
N PRO A 361 3.56 -14.15 -1.43
CA PRO A 361 3.15 -15.28 -2.27
C PRO A 361 4.26 -15.64 -3.27
N ALA A 362 4.13 -16.76 -3.96
CA ALA A 362 5.11 -17.25 -4.93
C ALA A 362 4.62 -17.17 -6.38
N GLY A 363 5.55 -17.15 -7.33
CA GLY A 363 5.27 -17.21 -8.75
C GLY A 363 4.35 -16.08 -9.21
N THR A 364 3.41 -16.38 -10.07
CA THR A 364 2.44 -15.43 -10.64
C THR A 364 1.38 -14.95 -9.64
N ARG A 365 1.38 -15.46 -8.41
CA ARG A 365 0.49 -14.94 -7.35
C ARG A 365 1.05 -13.69 -6.68
N ARG A 366 2.34 -13.35 -6.87
CA ARG A 366 2.88 -12.05 -6.49
C ARG A 366 2.20 -10.97 -7.34
N MET A 367 1.76 -9.90 -6.73
CA MET A 367 1.05 -8.83 -7.46
C MET A 367 1.97 -8.18 -8.50
N GLY A 368 3.28 -8.04 -8.19
CA GLY A 368 4.29 -7.56 -9.13
C GLY A 368 4.61 -8.50 -10.32
N ALA A 369 4.23 -9.77 -10.24
CA ALA A 369 4.45 -10.78 -11.30
C ALA A 369 3.14 -11.33 -11.90
N ASN A 370 2.00 -10.72 -11.56
CA ASN A 370 0.70 -11.18 -12.02
C ASN A 370 0.55 -10.94 -13.53
N PRO A 371 0.17 -11.96 -14.33
CA PRO A 371 0.05 -11.83 -15.79
C PRO A 371 -1.06 -10.86 -16.23
N HIS A 372 -2.05 -10.59 -15.40
CA HIS A 372 -3.09 -9.58 -15.68
C HIS A 372 -2.60 -8.13 -15.52
N ALA A 373 -1.44 -7.93 -14.91
CA ALA A 373 -0.83 -6.62 -14.70
C ALA A 373 0.48 -6.41 -15.47
N ASN A 374 1.00 -7.47 -16.11
CA ASN A 374 2.23 -7.42 -16.89
C ASN A 374 1.90 -7.85 -18.32
N GLY A 375 1.81 -6.88 -19.21
CA GLY A 375 1.55 -7.09 -20.64
C GLY A 375 2.81 -7.42 -21.44
#